data_6d883d7e7aff7fce905ffcd5fa699da2
#
_entry.id   6d883d7e7aff7fce905ffcd5fa699da2
#
_cell.length_a   1.000
_cell.length_b   1.000
_cell.length_c   1.000
_cell.angle_alpha   90.00
_cell.angle_beta   90.00
_cell.angle_gamma   90.00
#
_symmetry.space_group_name_H-M   'P 1'
#
loop_
_entity.id
_entity.type
_entity.pdbx_description
1 polymer ?
#
loop_
_entity_poly.entity_id
_entity_poly.type
_entity_poly.pdbx_seq_one_letter_code
_entity_poly.pdbx_strand_id
1 'polypeptide(L)'
;MATKRKKKIRRYADGSVDAEQFIEELTGGPLTFAEMLRAIRLGEDMSQTDFARQLEISRQHLCDLEKDRRSLSPARAAAFAQVLGYGEAQFVRLALQAQLDAADLPYRVSVDAA
;
A
#
# COMPACT_ATOMS: atom_id res chain seq x y z
N MET A 1 13.00 20.20 -17.09
CA MET A 1 12.65 19.10 -16.21
C MET A 1 11.99 17.99 -17.00
N ALA A 2 12.53 16.79 -16.90
CA ALA A 2 11.92 15.67 -17.63
C ALA A 2 10.61 15.29 -16.98
N THR A 3 9.55 15.27 -17.75
CA THR A 3 8.27 14.80 -17.27
C THR A 3 8.32 13.28 -17.18
N LYS A 4 8.07 12.76 -16.00
CA LYS A 4 8.00 11.32 -15.85
C LYS A 4 6.85 10.78 -16.67
N ARG A 5 7.16 9.90 -17.60
CA ARG A 5 6.12 9.26 -18.37
C ARG A 5 5.36 8.29 -17.47
N LYS A 6 4.05 8.39 -17.45
CA LYS A 6 3.23 7.44 -16.73
C LYS A 6 3.24 6.12 -17.46
N LYS A 7 3.63 5.07 -16.78
CA LYS A 7 3.52 3.73 -17.32
C LYS A 7 2.12 3.20 -17.11
N LYS A 8 1.70 2.33 -18.01
CA LYS A 8 0.40 1.71 -17.91
C LYS A 8 0.36 0.80 -16.69
N ILE A 9 -0.61 1.01 -15.81
CA ILE A 9 -0.78 0.22 -14.62
C ILE A 9 -1.49 -1.08 -15.01
N ARG A 10 -0.94 -2.21 -14.55
CA ARG A 10 -1.55 -3.51 -14.79
C ARG A 10 -2.80 -3.65 -13.92
N ARG A 11 -3.89 -4.08 -14.56
CA ARG A 11 -5.13 -4.35 -13.84
C ARG A 11 -5.44 -5.83 -13.93
N TYR A 12 -5.98 -6.34 -12.84
CA TYR A 12 -6.41 -7.74 -12.79
C TYR A 12 -7.81 -7.89 -13.36
N ALA A 13 -8.21 -9.14 -13.62
CA ALA A 13 -9.51 -9.42 -14.21
C ALA A 13 -10.68 -8.95 -13.32
N ASP A 14 -10.47 -8.87 -12.01
CA ASP A 14 -11.48 -8.39 -11.07
C ASP A 14 -11.54 -6.86 -10.95
N GLY A 15 -10.75 -6.15 -11.75
CA GLY A 15 -10.72 -4.70 -11.73
C GLY A 15 -9.70 -4.11 -10.77
N SER A 16 -9.01 -4.92 -9.97
CA SER A 16 -8.00 -4.41 -9.06
C SER A 16 -6.73 -4.02 -9.81
N VAL A 17 -5.90 -3.22 -9.17
CA VAL A 17 -4.67 -2.67 -9.73
C VAL A 17 -3.47 -3.31 -9.06
N ASP A 18 -2.41 -3.56 -9.82
CA ASP A 18 -1.14 -4.01 -9.27
C ASP A 18 -0.46 -2.83 -8.59
N ALA A 19 -0.77 -2.63 -7.31
CA ALA A 19 -0.29 -1.49 -6.56
C ALA A 19 1.23 -1.51 -6.37
N GLU A 20 1.79 -2.69 -6.14
CA GLU A 20 3.22 -2.83 -5.94
C GLU A 20 3.98 -2.43 -7.21
N GLN A 21 3.59 -2.99 -8.36
CA GLN A 21 4.21 -2.64 -9.62
C GLN A 21 4.10 -1.14 -9.90
N PHE A 22 2.93 -0.57 -9.69
CA PHE A 22 2.69 0.85 -9.92
C PHE A 22 3.67 1.71 -9.13
N ILE A 23 3.83 1.41 -7.85
CA ILE A 23 4.66 2.24 -6.98
C ILE A 23 6.14 1.97 -7.20
N GLU A 24 6.52 0.73 -7.47
CA GLU A 24 7.92 0.44 -7.81
C GLU A 24 8.35 1.18 -9.06
N GLU A 25 7.47 1.29 -10.04
CA GLU A 25 7.75 2.07 -11.24
C GLU A 25 7.89 3.55 -10.95
N LEU A 26 7.16 4.07 -9.97
CA LEU A 26 7.24 5.48 -9.58
C LEU A 26 8.47 5.79 -8.74
N THR A 27 8.85 4.90 -7.85
CA THR A 27 9.92 5.15 -6.89
C THR A 27 11.25 4.50 -7.28
N GLY A 28 11.21 3.49 -8.13
CA GLY A 28 12.40 2.81 -8.61
C GLY A 28 13.05 1.88 -7.58
N GLY A 29 12.34 1.47 -6.54
CA GLY A 29 12.93 0.62 -5.51
C GLY A 29 11.94 -0.20 -4.70
N PRO A 30 12.43 -0.96 -3.73
CA PRO A 30 11.59 -1.76 -2.84
C PRO A 30 10.56 -0.89 -2.14
N LEU A 31 9.40 -1.48 -1.91
CA LEU A 31 8.23 -0.77 -1.43
C LEU A 31 7.87 -1.25 -0.04
N THR A 32 7.61 -0.30 0.86
CA THR A 32 7.01 -0.61 2.17
C THR A 32 5.51 -0.34 2.12
N PHE A 33 4.78 -0.91 3.07
CA PHE A 33 3.35 -0.66 3.20
C PHE A 33 3.08 0.84 3.38
N ALA A 34 3.87 1.50 4.21
CA ALA A 34 3.73 2.93 4.47
C ALA A 34 3.89 3.75 3.19
N GLU A 35 4.92 3.44 2.42
CA GLU A 35 5.19 4.14 1.15
C GLU A 35 4.10 3.88 0.12
N MET A 36 3.64 2.64 0.03
CA MET A 36 2.56 2.28 -0.89
C MET A 36 1.28 3.08 -0.56
N LEU A 37 0.90 3.07 0.70
CA LEU A 37 -0.33 3.74 1.13
C LEU A 37 -0.27 5.24 0.84
N ARG A 38 0.85 5.85 1.18
CA ARG A 38 1.06 7.28 0.93
C ARG A 38 1.03 7.60 -0.56
N ALA A 39 1.69 6.77 -1.38
CA ALA A 39 1.75 7.00 -2.81
C ALA A 39 0.37 6.85 -3.47
N ILE A 40 -0.43 5.89 -3.02
CA ILE A 40 -1.81 5.75 -3.51
C ILE A 40 -2.61 7.01 -3.19
N ARG A 41 -2.50 7.51 -1.95
CA ARG A 41 -3.22 8.72 -1.56
C ARG A 41 -2.83 9.92 -2.42
N LEU A 42 -1.53 10.12 -2.62
CA LEU A 42 -1.04 11.24 -3.42
C LEU A 42 -1.41 11.08 -4.89
N GLY A 43 -1.38 9.85 -5.40
CA GLY A 43 -1.80 9.57 -6.77
C GLY A 43 -3.28 9.80 -7.02
N GLU A 44 -4.09 9.66 -5.97
CA GLU A 44 -5.54 9.95 -6.03
C GLU A 44 -5.84 11.41 -5.70
N ASP A 45 -4.80 12.21 -5.44
CA ASP A 45 -4.92 13.62 -5.11
C ASP A 45 -5.81 13.86 -3.88
N MET A 46 -5.67 13.02 -2.88
CA MET A 46 -6.48 13.08 -1.67
C MET A 46 -5.71 13.62 -0.48
N SER A 47 -6.39 14.37 0.38
CA SER A 47 -5.84 14.76 1.67
C SER A 47 -5.81 13.56 2.61
N GLN A 48 -5.00 13.65 3.67
CA GLN A 48 -5.01 12.62 4.70
C GLN A 48 -6.39 12.46 5.33
N THR A 49 -7.09 13.57 5.57
CA THR A 49 -8.42 13.54 6.18
C THR A 49 -9.42 12.77 5.31
N ASP A 50 -9.45 13.05 4.01
CA ASP A 50 -10.38 12.38 3.11
C ASP A 50 -10.04 10.92 2.92
N PHE A 51 -8.74 10.61 2.78
CA PHE A 51 -8.30 9.23 2.61
C PHE A 51 -8.58 8.40 3.87
N ALA A 52 -8.32 8.96 5.05
CA ALA A 52 -8.63 8.29 6.31
C ALA A 52 -10.14 8.00 6.43
N ARG A 53 -10.96 8.96 6.01
CA ARG A 53 -12.42 8.77 6.02
C ARG A 53 -12.82 7.61 5.11
N GLN A 54 -12.23 7.53 3.93
CA GLN A 54 -12.49 6.43 2.99
C GLN A 54 -12.10 5.08 3.59
N LEU A 55 -11.01 5.03 4.34
CA LEU A 55 -10.53 3.81 4.99
C LEU A 55 -11.18 3.56 6.35
N GLU A 56 -12.04 4.45 6.80
CA GLU A 56 -12.75 4.37 8.08
C GLU A 56 -11.78 4.30 9.26
N ILE A 57 -10.72 5.11 9.21
CA ILE A 57 -9.76 5.27 10.30
C ILE A 57 -9.60 6.75 10.62
N SER A 58 -8.99 7.06 11.76
CA SER A 58 -8.70 8.43 12.09
C SER A 58 -7.56 8.98 11.24
N ARG A 59 -7.52 10.30 11.08
CA ARG A 59 -6.41 10.95 10.38
C ARG A 59 -5.08 10.64 11.07
N GLN A 60 -5.06 10.61 12.40
CA GLN A 60 -3.84 10.29 13.16
C GLN A 60 -3.38 8.86 12.88
N HIS A 61 -4.32 7.92 12.83
CA HIS A 61 -4.00 6.53 12.50
C HIS A 61 -3.37 6.44 11.11
N LEU A 62 -3.95 7.13 10.13
CA LEU A 62 -3.38 7.17 8.78
C LEU A 62 -1.98 7.78 8.77
N CYS A 63 -1.81 8.88 9.50
CA CYS A 63 -0.50 9.52 9.60
C CYS A 63 0.55 8.56 10.14
N ASP A 64 0.21 7.80 11.18
CA ASP A 64 1.12 6.82 11.77
C ASP A 64 1.44 5.69 10.80
N LEU A 65 0.45 5.23 10.04
CA LEU A 65 0.68 4.21 9.02
C LEU A 65 1.60 4.71 7.90
N GLU A 66 1.39 5.93 7.44
CA GLU A 66 2.20 6.50 6.36
C GLU A 66 3.63 6.82 6.79
N LYS A 67 3.85 7.00 8.08
CA LYS A 67 5.18 7.25 8.64
C LYS A 67 5.85 6.00 9.21
N ASP A 68 5.24 4.86 8.97
CA ASP A 68 5.74 3.56 9.43
C ASP A 68 5.93 3.49 10.96
N ARG A 69 5.10 4.23 11.70
CA ARG A 69 5.09 4.18 13.17
C ARG A 69 4.17 3.10 13.70
N ARG A 70 3.37 2.51 12.83
CA ARG A 70 2.32 1.58 13.21
C ARG A 70 2.14 0.56 12.12
N SER A 71 2.04 -0.71 12.49
CA SER A 71 1.75 -1.76 11.54
C SER A 71 0.25 -2.03 11.48
N LEU A 72 -0.18 -2.66 10.42
CA LEU A 72 -1.57 -2.99 10.18
C LEU A 72 -1.72 -4.50 10.17
N SER A 73 -2.82 -5.01 10.73
CA SER A 73 -3.08 -6.44 10.68
C SER A 73 -3.34 -6.91 9.25
N PRO A 74 -3.07 -8.19 8.94
CA PRO A 74 -3.37 -8.69 7.60
C PRO A 74 -4.82 -8.54 7.19
N ALA A 75 -5.74 -8.77 8.13
CA ALA A 75 -7.17 -8.65 7.85
C ALA A 75 -7.55 -7.22 7.49
N ARG A 76 -7.00 -6.23 8.18
CA ARG A 76 -7.26 -4.84 7.88
C ARG A 76 -6.59 -4.40 6.58
N ALA A 77 -5.41 -4.93 6.30
CA ALA A 77 -4.74 -4.66 5.03
C ALA A 77 -5.58 -5.16 3.86
N ALA A 78 -6.14 -6.37 3.99
CA ALA A 78 -7.02 -6.92 2.98
C ALA A 78 -8.27 -6.05 2.78
N ALA A 79 -8.84 -5.55 3.87
CA ALA A 79 -10.00 -4.67 3.80
C ALA A 79 -9.66 -3.35 3.11
N PHE A 80 -8.49 -2.78 3.39
CA PHE A 80 -8.04 -1.56 2.73
C PHE A 80 -7.91 -1.78 1.22
N ALA A 81 -7.35 -2.91 0.82
CA ALA A 81 -7.19 -3.23 -0.61
C ALA A 81 -8.55 -3.27 -1.30
N GLN A 82 -9.54 -3.88 -0.67
CA GLN A 82 -10.89 -3.95 -1.22
C GLN A 82 -11.53 -2.58 -1.38
N VAL A 83 -11.40 -1.73 -0.37
CA VAL A 83 -11.95 -0.37 -0.41
C VAL A 83 -11.30 0.45 -1.52
N LEU A 84 -10.00 0.30 -1.70
CA LEU A 84 -9.24 1.11 -2.65
C LEU A 84 -9.21 0.51 -4.06
N GLY A 85 -9.63 -0.74 -4.22
CA GLY A 85 -9.66 -1.39 -5.53
C GLY A 85 -8.31 -1.94 -5.98
N TYR A 86 -7.46 -2.35 -5.05
CA TYR A 86 -6.14 -2.92 -5.35
C TYR A 86 -6.09 -4.40 -5.01
N GLY A 87 -5.02 -5.05 -5.44
CA GLY A 87 -4.81 -6.47 -5.19
C GLY A 87 -4.61 -6.75 -3.70
N GLU A 88 -5.45 -7.64 -3.16
CA GLU A 88 -5.46 -7.93 -1.74
C GLU A 88 -4.18 -8.60 -1.27
N ALA A 89 -3.66 -9.56 -2.05
CA ALA A 89 -2.45 -10.30 -1.67
C ALA A 89 -1.25 -9.37 -1.47
N GLN A 90 -1.14 -8.33 -2.29
CA GLN A 90 -0.04 -7.37 -2.18
C GLN A 90 -0.12 -6.55 -0.91
N PHE A 91 -1.33 -6.12 -0.54
CA PHE A 91 -1.54 -5.38 0.70
C PHE A 91 -1.21 -6.24 1.91
N VAL A 92 -1.68 -7.50 1.90
CA VAL A 92 -1.40 -8.44 2.98
C VAL A 92 0.10 -8.71 3.09
N ARG A 93 0.76 -8.97 1.96
CA ARG A 93 2.19 -9.24 1.95
C ARG A 93 3.00 -8.08 2.53
N LEU A 94 2.70 -6.86 2.11
CA LEU A 94 3.43 -5.69 2.61
C LEU A 94 3.15 -5.41 4.07
N ALA A 95 1.92 -5.67 4.54
CA ALA A 95 1.60 -5.52 5.95
C ALA A 95 2.37 -6.52 6.82
N LEU A 96 2.48 -7.77 6.35
CA LEU A 96 3.26 -8.79 7.05
C LEU A 96 4.76 -8.48 7.00
N GLN A 97 5.25 -8.02 5.86
CA GLN A 97 6.65 -7.62 5.72
C GLN A 97 7.00 -6.50 6.68
N ALA A 98 6.11 -5.52 6.86
CA ALA A 98 6.33 -4.43 7.80
C ALA A 98 6.48 -4.93 9.23
N GLN A 99 5.73 -5.96 9.60
CA GLN A 99 5.84 -6.57 10.93
C GLN A 99 7.18 -7.24 11.13
N LEU A 100 7.68 -7.96 10.11
CA LEU A 100 9.00 -8.59 10.18
C LEU A 100 10.11 -7.54 10.25
N ASP A 101 9.99 -6.51 9.44
CA ASP A 101 10.98 -5.42 9.42
C ASP A 101 11.03 -4.71 10.77
N ALA A 102 9.88 -4.46 11.38
CA ALA A 102 9.79 -3.81 12.69
C ALA A 102 10.40 -4.68 13.79
N ALA A 103 10.40 -6.00 13.61
CA ALA A 103 11.00 -6.94 14.56
C ALA A 103 12.47 -7.21 14.26
N ASP A 104 13.06 -6.51 13.30
CA ASP A 104 14.45 -6.70 12.85
C ASP A 104 14.73 -8.14 12.40
N LEU A 105 13.74 -8.79 11.78
CA LEU A 105 13.90 -10.12 11.26
C LEU A 105 14.20 -10.07 9.76
N PRO A 106 15.31 -10.67 9.31
CA PRO A 106 15.77 -10.54 7.93
C PRO A 106 15.08 -11.53 6.98
N TYR A 107 13.75 -11.55 7.01
CA TYR A 107 13.00 -12.48 6.18
C TYR A 107 12.11 -11.71 5.20
N ARG A 108 11.93 -12.29 4.05
CA ARG A 108 11.03 -11.77 3.02
C ARG A 108 9.76 -12.62 2.98
N VAL A 109 8.61 -11.96 3.04
CA VAL A 109 7.32 -12.62 3.02
C VAL A 109 6.87 -12.79 1.56
N SER A 110 6.29 -13.95 1.25
CA SER A 110 5.51 -14.11 0.04
C SER A 110 4.12 -14.63 0.41
N VAL A 111 3.11 -14.24 -0.37
CA VAL A 111 1.72 -14.55 -0.09
C VAL A 111 1.08 -15.09 -1.36
N ASP A 112 0.50 -16.28 -1.25
CA ASP A 112 -0.23 -16.92 -2.33
C ASP A 112 -1.63 -17.27 -1.87
N ALA A 113 -2.57 -17.24 -2.81
CA ALA A 113 -3.95 -17.63 -2.49
C ALA A 113 -3.99 -19.12 -2.11
N ALA A 114 -4.80 -19.43 -1.14
CA ALA A 114 -4.97 -20.80 -0.66
C ALA A 114 -5.69 -21.67 -1.70
#